data_06473843ae14a315b5673cdc7ddf9f65
#
_entry.id   06473843ae14a315b5673cdc7ddf9f65
#
_cell.length_a   1.000
_cell.length_b   1.000
_cell.length_c   1.000
_cell.angle_alpha   90.00
_cell.angle_beta   90.00
_cell.angle_gamma   90.00
#
_symmetry.space_group_name_H-M   'P 1'
#
loop_
_entity.id
_entity.type
_entity.pdbx_description
1 polymer ?
#
loop_
_entity_poly.entity_id
_entity_poly.type
_entity_poly.pdbx_seq_one_letter_code
_entity_poly.pdbx_strand_id
1 'polypeptide(L)'
;MAVKIKLKSENGKKFYFSVMPEEIHMKSAAKYQTFDVIRDGAVKVPNGMEVDEISWDGEFFGKPKRKESIVNTDYWKKPADCIDILQEWMEKGKVLTLIVSKTWINMDVTIASFETTAYGAFGNVKYSISFVRDRPLEVRTTKEAKIGKKKKTKKRQNKKKTAKSKGSGNTASYTVKSGDTL
;
A
#
# COMPACT_ATOMS: atom_id res chain seq x y z
N MET A 1 -22.92 5.89 -19.17
CA MET A 1 -22.49 4.64 -18.47
C MET A 1 -22.29 4.96 -16.99
N ALA A 2 -22.94 4.22 -16.10
CA ALA A 2 -22.83 4.39 -14.65
C ALA A 2 -21.46 3.90 -14.11
N VAL A 3 -21.03 4.41 -12.96
CA VAL A 3 -19.89 3.91 -12.20
C VAL A 3 -20.18 2.50 -11.71
N LYS A 4 -19.18 1.63 -11.62
CA LYS A 4 -19.30 0.24 -11.16
C LYS A 4 -18.18 -0.07 -10.19
N ILE A 5 -18.50 -0.73 -9.09
CA ILE A 5 -17.52 -1.28 -8.15
C ILE A 5 -17.43 -2.78 -8.38
N LYS A 6 -16.21 -3.25 -8.55
CA LYS A 6 -15.90 -4.65 -8.80
C LYS A 6 -14.76 -5.12 -7.90
N LEU A 7 -14.96 -6.26 -7.27
CA LEU A 7 -13.91 -7.04 -6.63
C LEU A 7 -13.58 -8.25 -7.51
N LYS A 8 -12.30 -8.48 -7.74
CA LYS A 8 -11.80 -9.64 -8.48
C LYS A 8 -10.85 -10.42 -7.59
N SER A 9 -11.13 -11.69 -7.36
CA SER A 9 -10.22 -12.60 -6.67
C SER A 9 -9.14 -13.12 -7.63
N GLU A 10 -7.99 -13.52 -7.12
CA GLU A 10 -6.91 -14.19 -7.87
C GLU A 10 -7.42 -15.38 -8.69
N ASN A 11 -8.37 -16.13 -8.17
CA ASN A 11 -9.00 -17.26 -8.85
C ASN A 11 -9.96 -16.85 -9.99
N GLY A 12 -10.00 -15.58 -10.36
CA GLY A 12 -10.84 -15.06 -11.43
C GLY A 12 -12.32 -14.85 -11.07
N LYS A 13 -12.78 -15.22 -9.86
CA LYS A 13 -14.14 -14.92 -9.40
C LYS A 13 -14.31 -13.39 -9.30
N LYS A 14 -15.45 -12.88 -9.80
CA LYS A 14 -15.77 -11.46 -9.79
C LYS A 14 -17.04 -11.24 -8.97
N PHE A 15 -17.02 -10.20 -8.16
CA PHE A 15 -18.17 -9.70 -7.43
C PHE A 15 -18.41 -8.25 -7.82
N TYR A 16 -19.65 -7.90 -8.11
CA TYR A 16 -20.08 -6.54 -8.42
C TYR A 16 -21.09 -6.09 -7.39
N PHE A 17 -20.93 -4.87 -6.92
CA PHE A 17 -21.93 -4.24 -6.08
C PHE A 17 -23.09 -3.76 -6.95
N SER A 18 -24.31 -4.21 -6.63
CA SER A 18 -25.51 -3.88 -7.39
C SER A 18 -26.03 -2.47 -7.11
N VAL A 19 -25.70 -1.93 -5.96
CA VAL A 19 -25.99 -0.56 -5.54
C VAL A 19 -24.67 0.16 -5.30
N MET A 20 -24.57 1.38 -5.80
CA MET A 20 -23.41 2.22 -5.55
C MET A 20 -23.53 2.86 -4.18
N PRO A 21 -22.47 2.88 -3.37
CA PRO A 21 -22.45 3.67 -2.14
C PRO A 21 -22.52 5.17 -2.48
N GLU A 22 -23.01 5.96 -1.54
CA GLU A 22 -23.06 7.42 -1.69
C GLU A 22 -21.66 8.02 -1.73
N GLU A 23 -20.74 7.50 -0.91
CA GLU A 23 -19.36 7.95 -0.81
C GLU A 23 -18.40 6.78 -0.58
N ILE A 24 -17.17 6.97 -0.97
CA ILE A 24 -16.06 6.02 -0.73
C ILE A 24 -14.95 6.80 -0.06
N HIS A 25 -14.67 6.45 1.19
CA HIS A 25 -13.58 7.05 1.96
C HIS A 25 -12.27 6.33 1.70
N MET A 26 -11.22 7.09 1.45
CA MET A 26 -9.86 6.56 1.42
C MET A 26 -8.99 7.34 2.38
N LYS A 27 -8.35 6.62 3.29
CA LYS A 27 -7.43 7.16 4.27
C LYS A 27 -6.01 6.71 3.95
N SER A 28 -5.10 7.67 3.79
CA SER A 28 -3.67 7.45 3.65
C SER A 28 -2.94 8.34 4.65
N ALA A 29 -1.99 7.79 5.39
CA ALA A 29 -1.23 8.54 6.39
C ALA A 29 0.27 8.27 6.27
N ALA A 30 1.09 9.30 6.49
CA ALA A 30 2.52 9.16 6.63
C ALA A 30 2.86 8.77 8.07
N LYS A 31 3.76 7.81 8.22
CA LYS A 31 4.28 7.38 9.53
C LYS A 31 5.49 8.22 9.89
N TYR A 32 5.51 8.75 11.10
CA TYR A 32 6.62 9.53 11.63
C TYR A 32 7.22 8.86 12.85
N GLN A 33 8.53 8.94 12.96
CA GLN A 33 9.25 8.59 14.18
C GLN A 33 9.72 9.86 14.86
N THR A 34 9.46 9.99 16.16
CA THR A 34 9.87 11.14 16.98
C THR A 34 11.16 10.78 17.72
N PHE A 35 12.13 11.68 17.64
CA PHE A 35 13.39 11.59 18.36
C PHE A 35 13.55 12.85 19.22
N ASP A 36 13.91 12.68 20.51
CA ASP A 36 14.25 13.77 21.37
C ASP A 36 15.74 14.10 21.24
N VAL A 37 16.05 15.29 20.77
CA VAL A 37 17.41 15.78 20.58
C VAL A 37 17.74 16.76 21.70
N ILE A 38 18.88 16.54 22.36
CA ILE A 38 19.36 17.41 23.44
C ILE A 38 19.57 18.81 22.88
N ARG A 39 18.95 19.84 23.47
CA ARG A 39 18.91 21.26 23.13
C ARG A 39 17.95 21.65 22.00
N ASP A 40 17.61 20.76 21.07
CA ASP A 40 16.74 21.08 19.91
C ASP A 40 15.30 20.61 20.10
N GLY A 41 15.04 19.79 21.14
CA GLY A 41 13.72 19.26 21.44
C GLY A 41 13.32 18.08 20.55
N ALA A 42 12.02 17.87 20.37
CA ALA A 42 11.48 16.74 19.62
C ALA A 42 11.53 16.98 18.11
N VAL A 43 12.22 16.10 17.39
CA VAL A 43 12.29 16.09 15.91
C VAL A 43 11.51 14.93 15.35
N LYS A 44 10.61 15.19 14.38
CA LYS A 44 9.82 14.18 13.68
C LYS A 44 10.47 13.88 12.33
N VAL A 45 10.85 12.61 12.14
CA VAL A 45 11.43 12.11 10.89
C VAL A 45 10.43 11.20 10.20
N PRO A 46 10.14 11.40 8.88
CA PRO A 46 9.26 10.49 8.13
C PRO A 46 9.83 9.07 8.13
N ASN A 47 8.99 8.09 8.50
CA ASN A 47 9.35 6.67 8.55
C ASN A 47 8.36 5.82 7.74
N GLY A 48 8.22 6.16 6.44
CA GLY A 48 7.34 5.46 5.52
C GLY A 48 5.88 5.92 5.56
N MET A 49 4.99 5.07 5.10
CA MET A 49 3.55 5.31 5.03
C MET A 49 2.82 4.26 5.86
N GLU A 50 1.71 4.63 6.46
CA GLU A 50 0.73 3.66 6.95
C GLU A 50 0.08 2.93 5.77
N VAL A 51 -0.59 1.85 6.07
CA VAL A 51 -1.31 1.11 5.04
C VAL A 51 -2.58 1.89 4.69
N ASP A 52 -2.84 2.06 3.39
CA ASP A 52 -4.04 2.77 2.94
C ASP A 52 -5.30 1.96 3.28
N GLU A 53 -6.30 2.62 3.83
CA GLU A 53 -7.59 2.05 4.16
C GLU A 53 -8.67 2.63 3.23
N ILE A 54 -9.58 1.78 2.76
CA ILE A 54 -10.72 2.18 1.96
C ILE A 54 -11.98 1.65 2.63
N SER A 55 -12.97 2.49 2.83
CA SER A 55 -14.23 2.07 3.45
C SER A 55 -15.44 2.77 2.82
N TRP A 56 -16.58 2.12 2.89
CA TRP A 56 -17.88 2.69 2.54
C TRP A 56 -19.01 1.91 3.17
N ASP A 57 -20.16 2.56 3.21
CA ASP A 57 -21.44 1.98 3.60
C ASP A 57 -22.30 1.77 2.37
N GLY A 58 -23.15 0.76 2.40
CA GLY A 58 -24.05 0.48 1.30
C GLY A 58 -25.20 -0.43 1.68
N GLU A 59 -26.01 -0.78 0.69
CA GLU A 59 -27.18 -1.60 0.89
C GLU A 59 -27.27 -2.73 -0.15
N PHE A 60 -27.69 -3.90 0.32
CA PHE A 60 -28.12 -5.00 -0.54
C PHE A 60 -29.64 -5.11 -0.47
N PHE A 61 -30.30 -4.88 -1.58
CA PHE A 61 -31.77 -4.96 -1.64
C PHE A 61 -32.28 -6.36 -1.89
N GLY A 62 -33.32 -6.71 -1.14
CA GLY A 62 -34.04 -7.95 -1.33
C GLY A 62 -34.75 -8.03 -2.68
N LYS A 63 -35.27 -9.22 -3.01
CA LYS A 63 -35.89 -9.53 -4.30
C LYS A 63 -37.01 -8.53 -4.73
N PRO A 64 -37.89 -8.04 -3.86
CA PRO A 64 -38.92 -7.08 -4.27
C PRO A 64 -38.36 -5.76 -4.81
N LYS A 65 -37.23 -5.30 -4.26
CA LYS A 65 -36.62 -4.01 -4.60
C LYS A 65 -35.56 -4.10 -5.71
N ARG A 66 -35.32 -5.26 -6.31
CA ARG A 66 -34.29 -5.48 -7.31
C ARG A 66 -34.41 -4.62 -8.57
N LYS A 67 -35.59 -4.08 -8.85
CA LYS A 67 -35.89 -3.26 -10.04
C LYS A 67 -35.89 -1.77 -9.75
N GLU A 68 -35.54 -1.34 -8.54
CA GLU A 68 -35.40 0.08 -8.25
C GLU A 68 -34.30 0.73 -9.11
N SER A 69 -34.48 2.00 -9.42
CA SER A 69 -33.58 2.74 -10.35
C SER A 69 -32.12 2.80 -9.90
N ILE A 70 -31.90 2.71 -8.59
CA ILE A 70 -30.56 2.72 -7.99
C ILE A 70 -29.86 1.35 -8.04
N VAL A 71 -30.62 0.28 -8.36
CA VAL A 71 -30.09 -1.10 -8.41
C VAL A 71 -29.68 -1.46 -9.82
N ASN A 72 -28.43 -1.84 -9.98
CA ASN A 72 -27.97 -2.42 -11.23
C ASN A 72 -28.44 -3.89 -11.32
N THR A 73 -29.48 -4.10 -12.09
CA THR A 73 -30.18 -5.41 -12.21
C THR A 73 -29.26 -6.51 -12.76
N ASP A 74 -28.28 -6.17 -13.63
CA ASP A 74 -27.34 -7.14 -14.22
C ASP A 74 -26.42 -7.77 -13.17
N TYR A 75 -26.16 -7.04 -12.09
CA TYR A 75 -25.26 -7.47 -11.01
C TYR A 75 -25.97 -7.82 -9.71
N TRP A 76 -27.32 -7.74 -9.73
CA TRP A 76 -28.09 -8.06 -8.55
C TRP A 76 -27.95 -9.54 -8.15
N LYS A 77 -27.70 -9.77 -6.87
CA LYS A 77 -27.71 -11.06 -6.22
C LYS A 77 -28.57 -10.97 -4.95
N LYS A 78 -28.99 -12.11 -4.42
CA LYS A 78 -29.67 -12.12 -3.11
C LYS A 78 -28.72 -11.59 -2.05
N PRO A 79 -29.18 -10.78 -1.08
CA PRO A 79 -28.34 -10.28 0.00
C PRO A 79 -27.54 -11.37 0.72
N ALA A 80 -28.15 -12.51 1.03
CA ALA A 80 -27.47 -13.64 1.66
C ALA A 80 -26.27 -14.12 0.83
N ASP A 81 -26.45 -14.34 -0.49
CA ASP A 81 -25.39 -14.79 -1.38
C ASP A 81 -24.23 -13.74 -1.46
N CYS A 82 -24.56 -12.45 -1.35
CA CYS A 82 -23.54 -11.39 -1.30
C CYS A 82 -22.73 -11.44 -0.02
N ILE A 83 -23.41 -11.63 1.12
CA ILE A 83 -22.79 -11.72 2.45
C ILE A 83 -21.88 -12.95 2.50
N ASP A 84 -22.37 -14.11 2.10
CA ASP A 84 -21.60 -15.35 2.11
C ASP A 84 -20.29 -15.24 1.30
N ILE A 85 -20.34 -14.62 0.11
CA ILE A 85 -19.16 -14.41 -0.73
C ILE A 85 -18.14 -13.49 -0.06
N LEU A 86 -18.59 -12.35 0.47
CA LEU A 86 -17.70 -11.35 1.07
C LEU A 86 -17.11 -11.88 2.39
N GLN A 87 -17.93 -12.56 3.19
CA GLN A 87 -17.48 -13.18 4.43
C GLN A 87 -16.48 -14.31 4.17
N GLU A 88 -16.74 -15.19 3.19
CA GLU A 88 -15.78 -16.24 2.76
C GLU A 88 -14.43 -15.63 2.36
N TRP A 89 -14.45 -14.49 1.65
CA TRP A 89 -13.22 -13.84 1.23
C TRP A 89 -12.48 -13.20 2.39
N MET A 90 -13.19 -12.61 3.34
CA MET A 90 -12.62 -12.05 4.56
C MET A 90 -11.99 -13.13 5.43
N GLU A 91 -12.72 -14.20 5.74
CA GLU A 91 -12.26 -15.31 6.60
C GLU A 91 -11.02 -16.01 6.02
N LYS A 92 -10.94 -16.13 4.70
CA LYS A 92 -9.80 -16.72 4.01
C LYS A 92 -8.65 -15.74 3.76
N GLY A 93 -8.77 -14.48 4.19
CA GLY A 93 -7.75 -13.45 3.96
C GLY A 93 -7.37 -13.28 2.49
N LYS A 94 -8.33 -13.40 1.57
CA LYS A 94 -8.04 -13.35 0.13
C LYS A 94 -7.64 -11.96 -0.32
N VAL A 95 -6.58 -11.89 -1.11
CA VAL A 95 -6.23 -10.68 -1.85
C VAL A 95 -7.21 -10.51 -3.01
N LEU A 96 -7.79 -9.33 -3.10
CA LEU A 96 -8.81 -8.96 -4.08
C LEU A 96 -8.35 -7.71 -4.82
N THR A 97 -8.52 -7.67 -6.14
CA THR A 97 -8.34 -6.42 -6.89
C THR A 97 -9.63 -5.61 -6.83
N LEU A 98 -9.61 -4.49 -6.13
CA LEU A 98 -10.70 -3.52 -6.09
C LEU A 98 -10.59 -2.56 -7.26
N ILE A 99 -11.64 -2.50 -8.08
CA ILE A 99 -11.72 -1.60 -9.23
C ILE A 99 -13.01 -0.80 -9.14
N VAL A 100 -12.89 0.52 -9.06
CA VAL A 100 -14.00 1.46 -9.18
C VAL A 100 -13.88 2.16 -10.54
N SER A 101 -14.80 1.84 -11.46
CA SER A 101 -14.74 2.37 -12.82
C SER A 101 -14.87 3.89 -12.83
N LYS A 102 -14.16 4.57 -13.75
CA LYS A 102 -14.12 6.03 -13.88
C LYS A 102 -13.50 6.78 -12.69
N THR A 103 -12.81 6.07 -11.81
CA THR A 103 -12.03 6.66 -10.73
C THR A 103 -10.60 6.15 -10.79
N TRP A 104 -9.73 6.70 -9.96
CA TRP A 104 -8.35 6.29 -9.79
C TRP A 104 -8.17 5.05 -8.89
N ILE A 105 -9.27 4.51 -8.32
CA ILE A 105 -9.24 3.36 -7.42
C ILE A 105 -9.13 2.08 -8.23
N ASN A 106 -7.91 1.55 -8.32
CA ASN A 106 -7.59 0.25 -8.88
C ASN A 106 -6.37 -0.30 -8.13
N MET A 107 -6.62 -1.16 -7.15
CA MET A 107 -5.56 -1.66 -6.27
C MET A 107 -5.92 -2.99 -5.64
N ASP A 108 -4.89 -3.70 -5.19
CA ASP A 108 -5.06 -4.94 -4.46
C ASP A 108 -5.32 -4.63 -2.99
N VAL A 109 -6.34 -5.30 -2.44
CA VAL A 109 -6.86 -5.08 -1.10
C VAL A 109 -7.24 -6.40 -0.44
N THR A 110 -7.28 -6.38 0.90
CA THR A 110 -7.90 -7.43 1.72
C THR A 110 -9.06 -6.82 2.48
N ILE A 111 -10.11 -7.61 2.76
CA ILE A 111 -11.24 -7.14 3.58
C ILE A 111 -10.78 -7.14 5.03
N ALA A 112 -10.80 -5.98 5.67
CA ALA A 112 -10.42 -5.81 7.07
C ALA A 112 -11.61 -5.98 8.02
N SER A 113 -12.75 -5.39 7.67
CA SER A 113 -14.00 -5.57 8.41
C SER A 113 -15.20 -5.60 7.46
N PHE A 114 -16.21 -6.34 7.86
CA PHE A 114 -17.46 -6.43 7.14
C PHE A 114 -18.60 -6.59 8.16
N GLU A 115 -19.42 -5.56 8.29
CA GLU A 115 -20.55 -5.52 9.22
C GLU A 115 -21.85 -5.49 8.44
N THR A 116 -22.88 -6.18 8.93
CA THR A 116 -24.17 -6.26 8.25
C THR A 116 -25.30 -6.10 9.24
N THR A 117 -26.34 -5.36 8.83
CA THR A 117 -27.56 -5.15 9.60
C THR A 117 -28.77 -5.41 8.72
N ALA A 118 -29.53 -6.45 9.03
CA ALA A 118 -30.81 -6.73 8.35
C ALA A 118 -31.85 -5.70 8.76
N TYR A 119 -32.62 -5.21 7.80
CA TYR A 119 -33.71 -4.24 8.08
C TYR A 119 -34.89 -4.41 7.15
N GLY A 120 -36.05 -3.94 7.63
CA GLY A 120 -37.30 -3.97 6.89
C GLY A 120 -37.86 -5.38 6.64
N ALA A 121 -39.01 -5.44 5.99
CA ALA A 121 -39.76 -6.68 5.77
C ALA A 121 -39.33 -7.46 4.51
N PHE A 122 -38.45 -6.90 3.67
CA PHE A 122 -38.15 -7.43 2.34
C PHE A 122 -36.78 -8.11 2.23
N GLY A 123 -36.11 -8.37 3.36
CA GLY A 123 -34.80 -8.98 3.39
C GLY A 123 -33.69 -8.04 2.84
N ASN A 124 -33.83 -6.75 3.09
CA ASN A 124 -32.77 -5.79 2.79
C ASN A 124 -31.69 -5.85 3.87
N VAL A 125 -30.46 -5.56 3.49
CA VAL A 125 -29.32 -5.53 4.41
C VAL A 125 -28.50 -4.28 4.17
N LYS A 126 -28.27 -3.49 5.21
CA LYS A 126 -27.22 -2.48 5.24
C LYS A 126 -25.89 -3.14 5.57
N TYR A 127 -24.85 -2.68 4.94
CA TYR A 127 -23.50 -3.16 5.25
C TYR A 127 -22.51 -2.00 5.34
N SER A 128 -21.52 -2.18 6.20
CA SER A 128 -20.30 -1.38 6.27
C SER A 128 -19.12 -2.28 5.94
N ILE A 129 -18.26 -1.85 5.04
CA ILE A 129 -17.11 -2.63 4.62
C ILE A 129 -15.85 -1.77 4.63
N SER A 130 -14.78 -2.31 5.19
CA SER A 130 -13.46 -1.69 5.11
C SER A 130 -12.44 -2.63 4.49
N PHE A 131 -11.52 -2.05 3.74
CA PHE A 131 -10.44 -2.72 3.05
C PHE A 131 -9.12 -2.11 3.46
N VAL A 132 -8.11 -2.94 3.53
CA VAL A 132 -6.72 -2.55 3.70
C VAL A 132 -5.97 -2.87 2.42
N ARG A 133 -5.20 -1.91 1.92
CA ARG A 133 -4.40 -2.10 0.72
C ARG A 133 -3.36 -3.17 0.94
N ASP A 134 -3.34 -4.18 0.08
CA ASP A 134 -2.26 -5.15 0.06
C ASP A 134 -1.03 -4.56 -0.62
N ARG A 135 0.09 -4.57 0.08
CA ARG A 135 1.39 -4.15 -0.44
C ARG A 135 2.34 -5.33 -0.38
N PRO A 136 2.82 -5.82 -1.51
CA PRO A 136 3.78 -6.91 -1.52
C PRO A 136 5.03 -6.50 -0.72
N LEU A 137 5.49 -7.39 0.14
CA LEU A 137 6.69 -7.17 0.95
C LEU A 137 7.94 -7.28 0.05
N GLU A 138 8.55 -6.14 -0.29
CA GLU A 138 9.84 -6.13 -0.96
C GLU A 138 10.97 -6.38 0.05
N VAL A 139 11.42 -7.62 0.16
CA VAL A 139 12.58 -7.96 0.96
C VAL A 139 13.84 -7.65 0.15
N ARG A 140 14.48 -6.52 0.42
CA ARG A 140 15.78 -6.19 -0.18
C ARG A 140 16.87 -7.02 0.48
N THR A 141 17.49 -7.92 -0.29
CA THR A 141 18.63 -8.69 0.20
C THR A 141 19.87 -7.80 0.40
N THR A 142 20.73 -8.17 1.33
CA THR A 142 21.97 -7.41 1.66
C THR A 142 22.89 -7.19 0.44
N LYS A 143 22.76 -8.00 -0.61
CA LYS A 143 23.50 -7.83 -1.88
C LYS A 143 23.06 -6.60 -2.66
N GLU A 144 21.77 -6.30 -2.69
CA GLU A 144 21.19 -5.13 -3.40
C GLU A 144 21.51 -3.83 -2.67
N ALA A 145 21.57 -3.85 -1.33
CA ALA A 145 21.97 -2.68 -0.54
C ALA A 145 23.42 -2.22 -0.81
N LYS A 146 24.31 -3.12 -1.26
CA LYS A 146 25.71 -2.78 -1.62
C LYS A 146 25.85 -2.17 -3.02
N ILE A 147 24.93 -2.43 -3.94
CA ILE A 147 24.99 -1.91 -5.32
C ILE A 147 24.64 -0.42 -5.38
N GLY A 148 23.79 0.07 -4.48
CA GLY A 148 23.42 1.50 -4.41
C GLY A 148 24.54 2.44 -3.95
N LYS A 149 25.66 1.94 -3.41
CA LYS A 149 26.78 2.74 -2.89
C LYS A 149 27.93 3.00 -3.89
N LYS A 150 27.85 2.54 -5.14
CA LYS A 150 28.90 2.76 -6.16
C LYS A 150 28.46 3.70 -7.30
N LYS A 151 28.05 4.92 -6.99
CA LYS A 151 28.24 6.06 -7.90
C LYS A 151 29.37 6.92 -7.32
N LYS A 152 30.61 6.46 -7.49
CA LYS A 152 31.77 7.33 -7.32
C LYS A 152 31.78 8.32 -8.48
N THR A 153 31.52 9.57 -8.17
CA THR A 153 31.83 10.74 -9.00
C THR A 153 33.27 10.64 -9.51
N LYS A 154 33.42 10.54 -10.83
CA LYS A 154 34.72 10.72 -11.49
C LYS A 154 35.18 12.15 -11.23
N LYS A 155 36.12 12.38 -10.31
CA LYS A 155 36.82 13.63 -10.19
C LYS A 155 37.62 13.87 -11.49
N ARG A 156 37.32 14.96 -12.17
CA ARG A 156 38.12 15.53 -13.25
C ARG A 156 39.52 15.78 -12.70
N GLN A 157 40.50 15.10 -13.25
CA GLN A 157 41.92 15.42 -13.03
C GLN A 157 42.26 16.66 -13.84
N ASN A 158 42.41 17.81 -13.16
CA ASN A 158 43.10 18.96 -13.74
C ASN A 158 44.59 18.70 -13.69
N LYS A 159 45.20 18.48 -14.87
CA LYS A 159 46.63 18.54 -15.04
C LYS A 159 47.12 19.96 -14.80
N LYS A 160 47.77 20.22 -13.67
CA LYS A 160 48.66 21.39 -13.52
C LYS A 160 50.09 20.87 -13.57
N LYS A 161 50.83 21.29 -14.63
CA LYS A 161 52.28 21.22 -14.69
C LYS A 161 52.82 22.20 -13.67
N THR A 162 53.70 21.76 -12.78
CA THR A 162 54.62 22.63 -12.07
C THR A 162 55.95 21.93 -11.76
N ALA A 163 56.92 22.74 -11.86
CA ALA A 163 58.35 22.55 -11.96
C ALA A 163 58.99 21.77 -10.80
N LYS A 164 60.15 21.20 -11.15
CA LYS A 164 61.11 20.53 -10.26
C LYS A 164 61.62 21.47 -9.17
N SER A 165 61.62 21.04 -7.91
CA SER A 165 62.65 21.41 -6.93
C SER A 165 63.14 20.16 -6.22
N LYS A 166 64.46 20.01 -6.19
CA LYS A 166 65.17 18.98 -5.46
C LYS A 166 65.14 19.32 -3.97
N GLY A 167 64.75 18.36 -3.15
CA GLY A 167 64.89 18.41 -1.69
C GLY A 167 65.00 16.97 -1.18
N SER A 168 66.19 16.63 -0.71
CA SER A 168 66.52 15.38 -0.05
C SER A 168 65.81 15.28 1.31
N GLY A 169 65.19 14.16 1.54
CA GLY A 169 64.62 13.82 2.84
C GLY A 169 64.15 12.37 2.84
N ASN A 170 64.98 11.47 3.35
CA ASN A 170 64.66 10.07 3.60
C ASN A 170 63.56 9.99 4.68
N THR A 171 62.36 9.70 4.31
CA THR A 171 61.33 9.19 5.22
C THR A 171 61.08 7.73 4.87
N ALA A 172 61.54 6.85 5.74
CA ALA A 172 61.22 5.43 5.66
C ALA A 172 59.73 5.24 6.02
N SER A 173 58.93 4.75 5.10
CA SER A 173 57.55 4.33 5.36
C SER A 173 57.55 2.85 5.76
N TYR A 174 57.05 2.57 6.97
CA TYR A 174 56.82 1.20 7.44
C TYR A 174 55.37 0.77 7.10
N THR A 175 55.26 -0.41 6.50
CA THR A 175 53.96 -1.01 6.22
C THR A 175 53.64 -2.00 7.33
N VAL A 176 52.62 -1.64 8.17
CA VAL A 176 52.16 -2.48 9.28
C VAL A 176 51.53 -3.76 8.74
N LYS A 177 52.01 -4.91 9.22
CA LYS A 177 51.44 -6.23 8.92
C LYS A 177 50.54 -6.69 10.04
N SER A 178 49.56 -7.54 9.71
CA SER A 178 48.65 -8.14 10.67
C SER A 178 49.42 -8.91 11.75
N GLY A 179 49.38 -8.42 12.99
CA GLY A 179 50.10 -8.96 14.15
C GLY A 179 51.03 -7.96 14.84
N ASP A 180 51.25 -6.76 14.31
CA ASP A 180 52.04 -5.73 14.96
C ASP A 180 51.23 -5.04 16.04
N THR A 181 51.66 -5.12 17.27
CA THR A 181 51.13 -4.37 18.42
C THR A 181 52.02 -3.15 18.67
N LEU A 182 51.38 -1.99 18.85
CA LEU A 182 51.99 -0.76 19.36
C LEU A 182 52.12 -0.83 20.87
#